data_eaacdc1e0316e2b13da986912dc08768
#
_entry.id   eaacdc1e0316e2b13da986912dc08768
#
_cell.length_a   1.000
_cell.length_b   1.000
_cell.length_c   1.000
_cell.angle_alpha   90.00
_cell.angle_beta   90.00
_cell.angle_gamma   90.00
#
_symmetry.space_group_name_H-M   'P 1'
#
loop_
_entity.id
_entity.type
_entity.pdbx_description
1 polymer ?
#
loop_
_entity_poly.entity_id
_entity_poly.type
_entity_poly.pdbx_seq_one_letter_code
_entity_poly.pdbx_strand_id
1 'polypeptide(L)'
;MKNHILSALRLTLVMLVIVGIYLGIVYAGSKVLPTQGNAEIINYKGQKFYANIGQNFTSPKYFHGRPSAVDYNAAGSAGSNKGPSNEEYLQIVQKRIDTLRKQNPDMKNVKVPVELVTASGSGLDPDISPEGALYQVKRVSKFRNISIKKLENLIKDQTETSFFGPSKVNVLKLNIALDEIK
;
A
#
# COMPACT_ATOMS: atom_id res chain seq x y z
N MET A 1 -14.67 45.35 20.20
CA MET A 1 -13.52 45.02 19.35
C MET A 1 -12.27 44.64 20.16
N LYS A 2 -11.77 45.47 21.11
CA LYS A 2 -10.56 45.14 21.91
C LYS A 2 -10.65 43.77 22.64
N ASN A 3 -11.77 43.42 23.21
CA ASN A 3 -11.94 42.13 23.92
C ASN A 3 -11.86 40.91 23.01
N HIS A 4 -12.34 41.02 21.76
CA HIS A 4 -12.25 39.92 20.79
C HIS A 4 -10.81 39.69 20.30
N ILE A 5 -10.04 40.78 20.10
CA ILE A 5 -8.64 40.74 19.73
C ILE A 5 -7.83 40.07 20.84
N LEU A 6 -8.06 40.46 22.10
CA LEU A 6 -7.35 39.88 23.23
C LEU A 6 -7.69 38.40 23.43
N SER A 7 -8.94 38.01 23.24
CA SER A 7 -9.37 36.60 23.28
C SER A 7 -8.76 35.79 22.15
N ALA A 8 -8.69 36.34 20.92
CA ALA A 8 -8.06 35.70 19.80
C ALA A 8 -6.56 35.49 20.04
N LEU A 9 -5.86 36.52 20.53
CA LEU A 9 -4.43 36.41 20.87
C LEU A 9 -4.16 35.33 21.93
N ARG A 10 -4.97 35.29 23.01
CA ARG A 10 -4.84 34.25 24.03
C ARG A 10 -5.08 32.86 23.47
N LEU A 11 -6.12 32.67 22.63
CA LEU A 11 -6.40 31.39 21.99
C LEU A 11 -5.23 30.96 21.09
N THR A 12 -4.72 31.86 20.26
CA THR A 12 -3.59 31.58 19.37
C THR A 12 -2.35 31.17 20.18
N LEU A 13 -2.07 31.87 21.28
CA LEU A 13 -0.91 31.54 22.12
C LEU A 13 -1.08 30.16 22.77
N VAL A 14 -2.26 29.85 23.30
CA VAL A 14 -2.57 28.52 23.86
C VAL A 14 -2.40 27.43 22.80
N MET A 15 -2.94 27.64 21.58
CA MET A 15 -2.79 26.70 20.49
C MET A 15 -1.33 26.48 20.07
N LEU A 16 -0.54 27.55 20.02
CA LEU A 16 0.92 27.43 19.74
C LEU A 16 1.65 26.61 20.81
N VAL A 17 1.32 26.80 22.09
CA VAL A 17 1.90 26.01 23.19
C VAL A 17 1.50 24.52 23.03
N ILE A 18 0.23 24.23 22.79
CA ILE A 18 -0.26 22.86 22.60
C ILE A 18 0.45 22.19 21.42
N VAL A 19 0.55 22.87 20.28
CA VAL A 19 1.22 22.36 19.08
C VAL A 19 2.72 22.16 19.37
N GLY A 20 3.36 23.09 20.07
CA GLY A 20 4.77 22.97 20.46
C GLY A 20 5.04 21.74 21.34
N ILE A 21 4.20 21.52 22.35
CA ILE A 21 4.27 20.33 23.21
C ILE A 21 4.06 19.05 22.38
N TYR A 22 3.02 19.04 21.55
CA TYR A 22 2.73 17.90 20.67
C TYR A 22 3.92 17.55 19.76
N LEU A 23 4.49 18.53 19.07
CA LEU A 23 5.66 18.33 18.20
C LEU A 23 6.87 17.83 18.99
N GLY A 24 7.08 18.35 20.21
CA GLY A 24 8.14 17.86 21.11
C GLY A 24 7.97 16.38 21.46
N ILE A 25 6.75 15.97 21.80
CA ILE A 25 6.44 14.56 22.12
C ILE A 25 6.65 13.68 20.88
N VAL A 26 6.15 14.09 19.71
CA VAL A 26 6.32 13.35 18.45
C VAL A 26 7.80 13.23 18.08
N TYR A 27 8.56 14.32 18.21
CA TYR A 27 10.00 14.30 17.95
C TYR A 27 10.75 13.35 18.89
N ALA A 28 10.47 13.41 20.19
CA ALA A 28 11.09 12.51 21.17
C ALA A 28 10.70 11.05 20.89
N GLY A 29 9.42 10.78 20.61
CA GLY A 29 8.93 9.45 20.26
C GLY A 29 9.54 8.91 18.97
N SER A 30 9.75 9.76 17.97
CA SER A 30 10.35 9.33 16.71
C SER A 30 11.77 8.78 16.89
N LYS A 31 12.54 9.27 17.86
CA LYS A 31 13.91 8.82 18.13
C LYS A 31 13.99 7.38 18.66
N VAL A 32 12.89 6.86 19.20
CA VAL A 32 12.80 5.47 19.69
C VAL A 32 12.47 4.50 18.54
N LEU A 33 11.96 4.99 17.42
CA LEU A 33 11.61 4.16 16.27
C LEU A 33 12.88 3.71 15.51
N PRO A 34 12.88 2.47 14.91
CA PRO A 34 14.03 1.96 14.15
C PRO A 34 14.48 2.90 13.02
N THR A 35 13.55 3.58 12.38
CA THR A 35 13.82 4.54 11.29
C THR A 35 14.08 5.96 11.78
N GLN A 36 14.01 6.19 13.10
CA GLN A 36 14.13 7.54 13.72
C GLN A 36 13.14 8.56 13.11
N GLY A 37 11.95 8.09 12.71
CA GLY A 37 10.93 8.93 12.08
C GLY A 37 11.15 9.20 10.59
N ASN A 38 12.19 8.65 9.99
CA ASN A 38 12.41 8.72 8.54
C ASN A 38 11.63 7.62 7.82
N ALA A 39 11.37 7.81 6.53
CA ALA A 39 10.83 6.77 5.69
C ALA A 39 11.84 5.63 5.49
N GLU A 40 11.35 4.39 5.46
CA GLU A 40 12.18 3.23 5.13
C GLU A 40 12.56 3.27 3.65
N ILE A 41 13.87 3.30 3.38
CA ILE A 41 14.42 3.32 2.02
C ILE A 41 14.99 1.94 1.70
N ILE A 42 14.57 1.38 0.57
CA ILE A 42 15.06 0.12 0.02
C ILE A 42 15.95 0.46 -1.18
N ASN A 43 17.21 0.04 -1.13
CA ASN A 43 18.12 0.15 -2.28
C ASN A 43 18.12 -1.17 -3.04
N TYR A 44 17.67 -1.14 -4.28
CA TYR A 44 17.60 -2.34 -5.12
C TYR A 44 18.08 -2.04 -6.53
N LYS A 45 19.03 -2.82 -7.03
CA LYS A 45 19.66 -2.66 -8.38
C LYS A 45 20.11 -1.23 -8.67
N GLY A 46 20.68 -0.54 -7.66
CA GLY A 46 21.18 0.84 -7.78
C GLY A 46 20.11 1.93 -7.75
N GLN A 47 18.86 1.56 -7.56
CA GLN A 47 17.73 2.50 -7.40
C GLN A 47 17.25 2.56 -5.95
N LYS A 48 16.76 3.73 -5.54
CA LYS A 48 16.17 3.95 -4.22
C LYS A 48 14.65 3.90 -4.33
N PHE A 49 14.04 3.10 -3.46
CA PHE A 49 12.58 2.99 -3.33
C PHE A 49 12.18 3.31 -1.90
N TYR A 50 10.99 3.87 -1.73
CA TYR A 50 10.39 4.06 -0.42
C TYR A 50 9.44 2.90 -0.13
N ALA A 51 9.65 2.18 0.98
CA ALA A 51 8.85 1.01 1.33
C ALA A 51 7.35 1.33 1.54
N ASN A 52 7.07 2.56 1.95
CA ASN A 52 5.71 3.07 2.21
C ASN A 52 4.99 3.63 0.97
N ILE A 53 5.60 3.54 -0.21
CA ILE A 53 5.01 4.03 -1.47
C ILE A 53 4.85 2.87 -2.44
N GLY A 54 3.59 2.60 -2.82
CA GLY A 54 3.24 1.58 -3.80
C GLY A 54 3.92 1.83 -5.14
N GLN A 55 4.31 0.72 -5.79
CA GLN A 55 4.94 0.73 -7.10
C GLN A 55 4.04 0.06 -8.14
N ASN A 56 4.09 0.55 -9.37
CA ASN A 56 3.30 0.01 -10.47
C ASN A 56 3.98 -1.24 -11.08
N PHE A 57 3.58 -2.41 -10.61
CA PHE A 57 4.00 -3.69 -11.20
C PHE A 57 2.94 -4.16 -12.20
N THR A 58 3.28 -4.19 -13.50
CA THR A 58 2.36 -4.60 -14.59
C THR A 58 2.77 -5.91 -15.24
N SER A 59 4.03 -6.33 -15.10
CA SER A 59 4.53 -7.57 -15.70
C SER A 59 3.90 -8.81 -15.03
N PRO A 60 3.48 -9.82 -15.79
CA PRO A 60 2.89 -11.05 -15.25
C PRO A 60 3.84 -11.86 -14.37
N LYS A 61 5.14 -11.57 -14.40
CA LYS A 61 6.19 -12.21 -13.59
C LYS A 61 6.20 -11.74 -12.14
N TYR A 62 5.47 -10.66 -11.81
CA TYR A 62 5.48 -10.02 -10.49
C TYR A 62 4.11 -10.05 -9.84
N PHE A 63 4.10 -9.94 -8.52
CA PHE A 63 2.89 -9.66 -7.79
C PHE A 63 2.45 -8.22 -8.06
N HIS A 64 1.18 -8.02 -8.36
CA HIS A 64 0.59 -6.70 -8.59
C HIS A 64 0.00 -6.17 -7.29
N GLY A 65 0.14 -4.85 -7.08
CA GLY A 65 -0.44 -4.14 -5.96
C GLY A 65 -1.89 -3.72 -6.20
N ARG A 66 -2.39 -2.86 -5.33
CA ARG A 66 -3.73 -2.25 -5.43
C ARG A 66 -3.77 -1.27 -6.60
N PRO A 67 -4.91 -1.13 -7.29
CA PRO A 67 -5.06 -0.08 -8.29
C PRO A 67 -4.85 1.31 -7.69
N SER A 68 -4.19 2.19 -8.44
CA SER A 68 -3.98 3.59 -8.08
C SER A 68 -4.95 4.50 -8.84
N ALA A 69 -5.49 5.51 -8.15
CA ALA A 69 -6.28 6.58 -8.77
C ALA A 69 -5.41 7.75 -9.28
N VAL A 70 -4.11 7.72 -8.95
CA VAL A 70 -3.11 8.75 -9.27
C VAL A 70 -1.92 8.18 -10.04
N ASP A 71 -2.07 6.99 -10.64
CA ASP A 71 -1.02 6.30 -11.39
C ASP A 71 0.31 6.16 -10.63
N TYR A 72 0.21 5.97 -9.30
CA TYR A 72 1.34 5.87 -8.37
C TYR A 72 2.24 7.12 -8.34
N ASN A 73 1.71 8.28 -8.71
CA ASN A 73 2.43 9.55 -8.61
C ASN A 73 2.54 9.98 -7.14
N ALA A 74 3.73 9.80 -6.55
CA ALA A 74 4.00 10.13 -5.16
C ALA A 74 3.86 11.63 -4.82
N ALA A 75 3.90 12.51 -5.82
CA ALA A 75 3.70 13.94 -5.64
C ALA A 75 2.21 14.34 -5.48
N GLY A 76 1.28 13.42 -5.76
CA GLY A 76 -0.15 13.71 -5.73
C GLY A 76 -0.97 12.56 -5.15
N SER A 77 -0.85 12.29 -3.82
CA SER A 77 -1.64 11.27 -3.15
C SER A 77 -3.13 11.63 -3.16
N ALA A 78 -3.97 10.76 -3.76
CA ALA A 78 -5.43 10.89 -3.74
C ALA A 78 -6.12 9.56 -4.01
N GLY A 79 -7.36 9.42 -3.50
CA GLY A 79 -8.25 8.32 -3.83
C GLY A 79 -9.12 8.64 -5.06
N SER A 80 -9.91 7.65 -5.50
CA SER A 80 -10.86 7.84 -6.62
C SER A 80 -12.01 8.79 -6.30
N ASN A 81 -12.30 9.02 -5.01
CA ASN A 81 -13.43 9.82 -4.50
C ASN A 81 -14.80 9.42 -5.08
N LYS A 82 -14.93 8.16 -5.53
CA LYS A 82 -16.16 7.59 -6.09
C LYS A 82 -16.90 6.78 -5.03
N GLY A 83 -18.19 7.00 -4.92
CA GLY A 83 -19.06 6.22 -4.03
C GLY A 83 -19.27 4.78 -4.53
N PRO A 84 -19.69 3.85 -3.65
CA PRO A 84 -19.88 2.45 -3.99
C PRO A 84 -21.01 2.19 -4.99
N SER A 85 -21.95 3.13 -5.13
CA SER A 85 -23.06 3.08 -6.07
C SER A 85 -22.83 3.89 -7.36
N ASN A 86 -21.62 4.46 -7.56
CA ASN A 86 -21.32 5.21 -8.77
C ASN A 86 -21.15 4.26 -9.96
N GLU A 87 -22.03 4.36 -10.96
CA GLU A 87 -22.09 3.45 -12.10
C GLU A 87 -20.78 3.42 -12.91
N GLU A 88 -20.18 4.58 -13.15
CA GLU A 88 -18.90 4.71 -13.86
C GLU A 88 -17.78 3.94 -13.12
N TYR A 89 -17.76 4.08 -11.79
CA TYR A 89 -16.79 3.38 -10.97
C TYR A 89 -17.01 1.86 -10.96
N LEU A 90 -18.26 1.43 -10.90
CA LEU A 90 -18.61 0.00 -11.00
C LEU A 90 -18.17 -0.60 -12.34
N GLN A 91 -18.30 0.12 -13.44
CA GLN A 91 -17.78 -0.32 -14.74
C GLN A 91 -16.23 -0.43 -14.74
N ILE A 92 -15.53 0.50 -14.10
CA ILE A 92 -14.07 0.43 -13.95
C ILE A 92 -13.68 -0.80 -13.13
N VAL A 93 -14.36 -1.04 -12.01
CA VAL A 93 -14.12 -2.22 -11.16
C VAL A 93 -14.39 -3.51 -11.95
N GLN A 94 -15.49 -3.58 -12.73
CA GLN A 94 -15.78 -4.74 -13.56
C GLN A 94 -14.68 -5.00 -14.59
N LYS A 95 -14.20 -3.97 -15.30
CA LYS A 95 -13.07 -4.09 -16.24
C LYS A 95 -11.80 -4.62 -15.56
N ARG A 96 -11.52 -4.18 -14.32
CA ARG A 96 -10.39 -4.68 -13.54
C ARG A 96 -10.56 -6.14 -13.15
N ILE A 97 -11.76 -6.55 -12.74
CA ILE A 97 -12.10 -7.96 -12.46
C ILE A 97 -11.84 -8.83 -13.70
N ASP A 98 -12.32 -8.41 -14.86
CA ASP A 98 -12.17 -9.17 -16.10
C ASP A 98 -10.70 -9.27 -16.52
N THR A 99 -9.94 -8.19 -16.36
CA THR A 99 -8.49 -8.16 -16.62
C THR A 99 -7.75 -9.10 -15.67
N LEU A 100 -8.04 -9.02 -14.38
CA LEU A 100 -7.40 -9.86 -13.36
C LEU A 100 -7.70 -11.36 -13.60
N ARG A 101 -8.94 -11.70 -13.96
CA ARG A 101 -9.32 -13.07 -14.32
C ARG A 101 -8.62 -13.58 -15.58
N LYS A 102 -8.45 -12.72 -16.59
CA LYS A 102 -7.66 -13.06 -17.81
C LYS A 102 -6.20 -13.34 -17.47
N GLN A 103 -5.63 -12.55 -16.55
CA GLN A 103 -4.26 -12.74 -16.10
C GLN A 103 -4.09 -13.97 -15.19
N ASN A 104 -5.13 -14.38 -14.48
CA ASN A 104 -5.12 -15.51 -13.55
C ASN A 104 -6.20 -16.54 -13.92
N PRO A 105 -6.08 -17.23 -15.07
CA PRO A 105 -7.12 -18.14 -15.58
C PRO A 105 -7.42 -19.33 -14.66
N ASP A 106 -6.42 -19.77 -13.89
CA ASP A 106 -6.54 -20.87 -12.93
C ASP A 106 -7.32 -20.48 -11.65
N MET A 107 -7.71 -19.20 -11.53
CA MET A 107 -8.46 -18.65 -10.40
C MET A 107 -9.88 -18.21 -10.76
N LYS A 108 -10.43 -18.64 -11.92
CA LYS A 108 -11.74 -18.20 -12.43
C LYS A 108 -12.90 -18.41 -11.43
N ASN A 109 -12.87 -19.51 -10.68
CA ASN A 109 -13.92 -19.88 -9.72
C ASN A 109 -13.63 -19.36 -8.30
N VAL A 110 -12.53 -18.64 -8.10
CA VAL A 110 -12.18 -18.06 -6.81
C VAL A 110 -12.67 -16.62 -6.75
N LYS A 111 -13.21 -16.23 -5.60
CA LYS A 111 -13.62 -14.84 -5.37
C LYS A 111 -12.41 -13.91 -5.52
N VAL A 112 -12.57 -12.88 -6.34
CA VAL A 112 -11.51 -11.88 -6.53
C VAL A 112 -11.35 -11.06 -5.25
N PRO A 113 -10.12 -10.94 -4.70
CA PRO A 113 -9.86 -10.04 -3.57
C PRO A 113 -10.18 -8.59 -3.94
N VAL A 114 -10.96 -7.92 -3.09
CA VAL A 114 -11.51 -6.58 -3.37
C VAL A 114 -10.42 -5.55 -3.57
N GLU A 115 -9.35 -5.64 -2.80
CA GLU A 115 -8.22 -4.71 -2.90
C GLU A 115 -7.46 -4.78 -4.24
N LEU A 116 -7.53 -5.90 -4.96
CA LEU A 116 -6.90 -6.02 -6.28
C LEU A 116 -7.68 -5.33 -7.40
N VAL A 117 -8.91 -4.88 -7.13
CA VAL A 117 -9.80 -4.24 -8.12
C VAL A 117 -10.29 -2.86 -7.70
N THR A 118 -10.16 -2.51 -6.42
CA THR A 118 -10.53 -1.19 -5.89
C THR A 118 -9.30 -0.35 -5.60
N ALA A 119 -9.35 0.92 -6.01
CA ALA A 119 -8.26 1.85 -5.73
C ALA A 119 -8.09 2.07 -4.22
N SER A 120 -6.84 2.23 -3.78
CA SER A 120 -6.55 2.63 -2.40
C SER A 120 -6.96 4.08 -2.14
N GLY A 121 -7.18 4.44 -0.88
CA GLY A 121 -7.53 5.81 -0.49
C GLY A 121 -6.42 6.82 -0.76
N SER A 122 -5.17 6.38 -0.70
CA SER A 122 -3.99 7.22 -1.01
C SER A 122 -3.59 7.19 -2.49
N GLY A 123 -3.99 6.15 -3.23
CA GLY A 123 -3.43 5.84 -4.55
C GLY A 123 -1.97 5.37 -4.53
N LEU A 124 -1.36 5.25 -3.35
CA LEU A 124 0.05 4.92 -3.14
C LEU A 124 0.25 3.77 -2.15
N ASP A 125 -0.81 3.03 -1.81
CA ASP A 125 -0.75 1.92 -0.85
C ASP A 125 0.21 0.83 -1.35
N PRO A 126 1.29 0.52 -0.60
CA PRO A 126 2.26 -0.50 -1.00
C PRO A 126 1.83 -1.92 -0.63
N ASP A 127 0.77 -2.06 0.16
CA ASP A 127 0.40 -3.31 0.81
C ASP A 127 -0.84 -3.96 0.17
N ILE A 128 -0.85 -5.30 0.18
CA ILE A 128 -2.02 -6.14 -0.11
C ILE A 128 -2.20 -7.16 1.02
N SER A 129 -3.36 -7.80 1.09
CA SER A 129 -3.56 -8.92 2.00
C SER A 129 -2.77 -10.16 1.56
N PRO A 130 -2.46 -11.09 2.48
CA PRO A 130 -1.90 -12.40 2.11
C PRO A 130 -2.78 -13.13 1.10
N GLU A 131 -4.11 -13.03 1.21
CA GLU A 131 -5.08 -13.61 0.27
C GLU A 131 -4.94 -12.99 -1.13
N GLY A 132 -4.73 -11.67 -1.20
CA GLY A 132 -4.48 -10.97 -2.46
C GLY A 132 -3.17 -11.41 -3.13
N ALA A 133 -2.14 -11.70 -2.35
CA ALA A 133 -0.89 -12.26 -2.85
C ALA A 133 -1.08 -13.72 -3.31
N LEU A 134 -1.74 -14.57 -2.50
CA LEU A 134 -2.01 -15.97 -2.82
C LEU A 134 -2.87 -16.15 -4.09
N TYR A 135 -3.81 -15.23 -4.34
CA TYR A 135 -4.61 -15.22 -5.57
C TYR A 135 -3.73 -15.18 -6.84
N GLN A 136 -2.54 -14.59 -6.76
CA GLN A 136 -1.64 -14.37 -7.89
C GLN A 136 -0.55 -15.45 -8.04
N VAL A 137 -0.42 -16.36 -7.04
CA VAL A 137 0.68 -17.35 -6.96
C VAL A 137 0.76 -18.24 -8.21
N LYS A 138 -0.36 -18.75 -8.71
CA LYS A 138 -0.37 -19.65 -9.88
C LYS A 138 0.18 -18.96 -11.13
N ARG A 139 -0.20 -17.71 -11.35
CA ARG A 139 0.33 -16.90 -12.44
C ARG A 139 1.84 -16.69 -12.30
N VAL A 140 2.28 -16.21 -11.14
CA VAL A 140 3.70 -15.95 -10.88
C VAL A 140 4.53 -17.22 -11.00
N SER A 141 4.05 -18.34 -10.43
CA SER A 141 4.66 -19.66 -10.53
C SER A 141 4.92 -20.04 -11.99
N LYS A 142 3.90 -19.91 -12.86
CA LYS A 142 3.99 -20.24 -14.28
C LYS A 142 5.02 -19.37 -15.03
N PHE A 143 5.00 -18.05 -14.78
CA PHE A 143 5.87 -17.10 -15.50
C PHE A 143 7.32 -17.10 -14.99
N ARG A 144 7.56 -17.53 -13.75
CA ARG A 144 8.89 -17.58 -13.12
C ARG A 144 9.47 -18.99 -13.07
N ASN A 145 8.68 -20.01 -13.39
CA ASN A 145 9.03 -21.41 -13.23
C ASN A 145 9.46 -21.76 -11.80
N ILE A 146 8.76 -21.20 -10.82
CA ILE A 146 8.98 -21.42 -9.38
C ILE A 146 7.80 -22.23 -8.83
N SER A 147 8.06 -23.23 -7.97
CA SER A 147 6.98 -24.02 -7.39
C SER A 147 6.01 -23.17 -6.55
N ILE A 148 4.72 -23.50 -6.60
CA ILE A 148 3.66 -22.84 -5.84
C ILE A 148 4.02 -22.81 -4.34
N LYS A 149 4.47 -23.95 -3.79
CA LYS A 149 4.86 -24.06 -2.38
C LYS A 149 5.96 -23.09 -1.98
N LYS A 150 6.94 -22.87 -2.85
CA LYS A 150 8.04 -21.91 -2.59
C LYS A 150 7.52 -20.48 -2.57
N LEU A 151 6.55 -20.13 -3.44
CA LEU A 151 5.91 -18.81 -3.46
C LEU A 151 4.98 -18.60 -2.25
N GLU A 152 4.25 -19.62 -1.83
CA GLU A 152 3.40 -19.56 -0.62
C GLU A 152 4.25 -19.34 0.63
N ASN A 153 5.39 -20.03 0.75
CA ASN A 153 6.33 -19.80 1.84
C ASN A 153 6.90 -18.36 1.77
N LEU A 154 7.29 -17.88 0.59
CA LEU A 154 7.77 -16.51 0.42
C LEU A 154 6.73 -15.49 0.90
N ILE A 155 5.45 -15.66 0.51
CA ILE A 155 4.37 -14.77 0.98
C ILE A 155 4.26 -14.83 2.50
N LYS A 156 4.30 -16.03 3.08
CA LYS A 156 4.24 -16.21 4.53
C LYS A 156 5.39 -15.48 5.24
N ASP A 157 6.62 -15.61 4.72
CA ASP A 157 7.83 -14.98 5.29
C ASP A 157 7.81 -13.45 5.15
N GLN A 158 7.17 -12.92 4.09
CA GLN A 158 6.98 -11.49 3.85
C GLN A 158 5.70 -10.92 4.45
N THR A 159 4.88 -11.74 5.14
CA THR A 159 3.66 -11.30 5.79
C THR A 159 3.97 -10.63 7.13
N GLU A 160 3.64 -9.36 7.23
CA GLU A 160 3.67 -8.61 8.47
C GLU A 160 2.35 -8.79 9.22
N THR A 161 2.41 -9.29 10.46
CA THR A 161 1.25 -9.40 11.35
C THR A 161 1.29 -8.26 12.36
N SER A 162 0.16 -7.58 12.53
CA SER A 162 0.02 -6.52 13.54
C SER A 162 -0.91 -6.97 14.65
N PHE A 163 -0.61 -6.59 15.89
CA PHE A 163 -1.47 -6.90 17.02
C PHE A 163 -2.85 -6.22 16.92
N PHE A 164 -2.91 -5.02 16.34
CA PHE A 164 -4.13 -4.20 16.22
C PHE A 164 -4.61 -4.00 14.78
N GLY A 165 -4.12 -4.78 13.82
CA GLY A 165 -4.48 -4.60 12.41
C GLY A 165 -4.47 -5.89 11.60
N PRO A 166 -4.98 -5.85 10.36
CA PRO A 166 -4.92 -7.00 9.48
C PRO A 166 -3.47 -7.33 9.10
N SER A 167 -3.24 -8.61 8.81
CA SER A 167 -1.98 -9.05 8.19
C SER A 167 -1.84 -8.43 6.81
N LYS A 168 -0.64 -8.02 6.44
CA LYS A 168 -0.34 -7.35 5.18
C LYS A 168 0.96 -7.83 4.57
N VAL A 169 1.10 -7.65 3.28
CA VAL A 169 2.29 -7.98 2.50
C VAL A 169 2.67 -6.78 1.66
N ASN A 170 3.87 -6.26 1.87
CA ASN A 170 4.40 -5.18 1.04
C ASN A 170 4.81 -5.72 -0.32
N VAL A 171 4.16 -5.24 -1.38
CA VAL A 171 4.34 -5.77 -2.75
C VAL A 171 5.74 -5.52 -3.27
N LEU A 172 6.37 -4.39 -2.93
CA LEU A 172 7.74 -4.08 -3.34
C LEU A 172 8.72 -5.05 -2.68
N LYS A 173 8.64 -5.25 -1.36
CA LYS A 173 9.50 -6.19 -0.62
C LYS A 173 9.30 -7.62 -1.13
N LEU A 174 8.05 -8.02 -1.36
CA LEU A 174 7.72 -9.34 -1.91
C LEU A 174 8.35 -9.57 -3.30
N ASN A 175 8.27 -8.59 -4.19
CA ASN A 175 8.83 -8.71 -5.54
C ASN A 175 10.36 -8.67 -5.55
N ILE A 176 10.99 -7.94 -4.64
CA ILE A 176 12.45 -7.97 -4.45
C ILE A 176 12.89 -9.36 -3.96
N ALA A 177 12.23 -9.87 -2.92
CA ALA A 177 12.52 -11.21 -2.41
C ALA A 177 12.23 -12.32 -3.45
N LEU A 178 11.21 -12.13 -4.31
CA LEU A 178 10.94 -13.01 -5.45
C LEU A 178 12.10 -13.03 -6.47
N ASP A 179 12.74 -11.89 -6.72
CA ASP A 179 13.88 -11.79 -7.64
C ASP A 179 15.15 -12.43 -7.07
N GLU A 180 15.26 -12.58 -5.76
CA GLU A 180 16.36 -13.24 -5.06
C GLU A 180 16.23 -14.77 -5.04
N ILE A 181 15.06 -15.31 -5.36
CA ILE A 181 14.86 -16.77 -5.49
C ILE A 181 15.62 -17.29 -6.71
N LYS A 182 16.61 -18.12 -6.43
CA LYS A 182 17.36 -18.90 -7.44
C LYS A 182 16.62 -20.17 -7.82
#